data_2a9f61dfb6ef1128713dc11107cc2240
#
_entry.id   2a9f61dfb6ef1128713dc11107cc2240
#
_cell.length_a   1.000
_cell.length_b   1.000
_cell.length_c   1.000
_cell.angle_alpha   90.00
_cell.angle_beta   90.00
_cell.angle_gamma   90.00
#
_symmetry.space_group_name_H-M   'P 1'
#
loop_
_entity.id
_entity.type
_entity.pdbx_description
1 polymer ?
#
loop_
_entity_poly.entity_id
_entity_poly.type
_entity_poly.pdbx_seq_one_letter_code
_entity_poly.pdbx_strand_id
1 'polypeptide(L)'
;MKKQQNQGLDFIIDKLTNSIHNVVTGDSFATDISLLTASDLKNVIKKNKWQFDWRFEFKQPQRDVYKLTIVNNQSVIQGLISLEIKSDHVYMHLVESAPFNKGKTKVYAGVPGNLVAFA
;
A
#
# COMPACT_ATOMS: atom_id res chain seq x y z
N MET A 1 7.63 2.40 13.33
CA MET A 1 7.64 2.96 12.03
C MET A 1 7.15 4.40 11.98
N LYS A 2 5.97 4.68 12.44
CA LYS A 2 5.45 6.03 12.39
C LYS A 2 6.00 6.90 13.49
N LYS A 3 6.21 8.16 13.15
CA LYS A 3 6.67 9.14 14.10
C LYS A 3 5.49 9.94 14.62
N GLN A 4 5.52 10.27 15.88
CA GLN A 4 4.51 11.11 16.46
C GLN A 4 4.79 12.57 16.11
N GLN A 5 3.75 13.27 15.67
CA GLN A 5 3.85 14.67 15.33
C GLN A 5 3.22 15.49 16.45
N ASN A 6 1.97 15.71 16.33
CA ASN A 6 1.15 16.25 17.37
C ASN A 6 -0.16 15.48 17.32
N GLN A 7 -0.87 15.45 18.42
CA GLN A 7 -1.99 14.55 18.53
C GLN A 7 -3.12 14.84 17.57
N GLY A 8 -3.39 16.11 17.31
CA GLY A 8 -4.46 16.46 16.40
C GLY A 8 -4.15 16.04 14.99
N LEU A 9 -2.91 16.28 14.55
CA LEU A 9 -2.51 15.93 13.22
C LEU A 9 -2.43 14.41 13.04
N ASP A 10 -1.89 13.73 14.04
CA ASP A 10 -1.80 12.26 14.00
C ASP A 10 -3.18 11.63 13.89
N PHE A 11 -4.15 12.16 14.61
CA PHE A 11 -5.50 11.66 14.55
C PHE A 11 -6.09 11.76 13.14
N ILE A 12 -5.88 12.92 12.49
CA ILE A 12 -6.36 13.12 11.13
C ILE A 12 -5.67 12.17 10.17
N ILE A 13 -4.35 12.01 10.31
CA ILE A 13 -3.59 11.11 9.45
C ILE A 13 -4.08 9.68 9.61
N ASP A 14 -4.31 9.24 10.83
CA ASP A 14 -4.79 7.88 11.07
C ASP A 14 -6.13 7.64 10.41
N LYS A 15 -7.02 8.61 10.48
CA LYS A 15 -8.31 8.47 9.83
C LYS A 15 -8.18 8.38 8.32
N LEU A 16 -7.24 9.13 7.76
CA LEU A 16 -7.03 9.11 6.31
C LEU A 16 -6.27 7.88 5.84
N THR A 17 -5.47 7.28 6.73
CA THR A 17 -4.52 6.25 6.32
C THR A 17 -4.89 4.85 6.76
N ASN A 18 -5.92 4.71 7.59
CA ASN A 18 -6.36 3.39 8.04
C ASN A 18 -7.58 2.89 7.29
N SER A 19 -7.97 3.59 6.24
CA SER A 19 -9.10 3.17 5.45
C SER A 19 -8.99 3.70 4.03
N ILE A 20 -9.64 2.99 3.12
CA ILE A 20 -9.85 3.44 1.75
C ILE A 20 -11.34 3.44 1.51
N HIS A 21 -11.78 4.19 0.51
CA HIS A 21 -13.21 4.26 0.27
C HIS A 21 -13.56 3.93 -1.17
N ASN A 22 -14.71 3.29 -1.33
CA ASN A 22 -15.24 2.97 -2.64
C ASN A 22 -15.70 4.26 -3.32
N VAL A 23 -15.22 4.51 -4.54
CA VAL A 23 -15.49 5.78 -5.22
C VAL A 23 -16.94 5.93 -5.61
N VAL A 24 -17.63 4.82 -5.84
CA VAL A 24 -19.03 4.85 -6.28
C VAL A 24 -19.96 5.00 -5.08
N THR A 25 -19.77 4.19 -4.05
CA THR A 25 -20.68 4.16 -2.91
C THR A 25 -20.30 5.12 -1.80
N GLY A 26 -19.02 5.51 -1.73
CA GLY A 26 -18.51 6.33 -0.64
C GLY A 26 -18.23 5.54 0.63
N ASP A 27 -18.51 4.23 0.63
CA ASP A 27 -18.25 3.42 1.82
C ASP A 27 -16.78 3.32 2.11
N SER A 28 -16.43 3.40 3.39
CA SER A 28 -15.05 3.27 3.86
C SER A 28 -14.78 1.87 4.35
N PHE A 29 -13.57 1.39 4.09
CA PHE A 29 -13.14 0.06 4.49
C PHE A 29 -11.80 0.16 5.21
N ALA A 30 -11.73 -0.44 6.39
CA ALA A 30 -10.48 -0.48 7.14
C ALA A 30 -9.45 -1.32 6.40
N THR A 31 -8.19 -0.92 6.50
CA THR A 31 -7.10 -1.56 5.77
C THR A 31 -6.08 -2.18 6.70
N ASP A 32 -5.38 -3.18 6.17
CA ASP A 32 -4.23 -3.81 6.80
C ASP A 32 -3.02 -3.69 5.89
N ILE A 33 -1.83 -3.62 6.49
CA ILE A 33 -0.58 -3.66 5.75
C ILE A 33 0.23 -4.81 6.29
N SER A 34 0.70 -5.67 5.40
CA SER A 34 1.48 -6.85 5.76
C SER A 34 2.55 -7.10 4.70
N LEU A 35 3.53 -7.92 5.04
CA LEU A 35 4.59 -8.27 4.10
C LEU A 35 4.03 -9.04 2.92
N LEU A 36 4.53 -8.71 1.73
CA LEU A 36 4.24 -9.47 0.54
C LEU A 36 4.87 -10.85 0.66
N THR A 37 4.17 -11.88 0.25
CA THR A 37 4.68 -13.25 0.27
C THR A 37 5.07 -13.72 -1.11
N ALA A 38 5.85 -14.79 -1.18
CA ALA A 38 6.25 -15.35 -2.47
C ALA A 38 5.03 -15.78 -3.28
N SER A 39 4.00 -16.29 -2.62
CA SER A 39 2.78 -16.71 -3.33
C SER A 39 1.99 -15.53 -3.88
N ASP A 40 2.16 -14.34 -3.32
CA ASP A 40 1.48 -13.14 -3.84
C ASP A 40 2.05 -12.69 -5.18
N LEU A 41 3.30 -13.03 -5.47
CA LEU A 41 3.99 -12.48 -6.65
C LEU A 41 3.31 -12.81 -7.97
N LYS A 42 2.66 -13.96 -8.05
CA LYS A 42 1.98 -14.35 -9.28
C LYS A 42 0.84 -13.42 -9.65
N ASN A 43 0.35 -12.66 -8.68
CA ASN A 43 -0.78 -11.76 -8.88
C ASN A 43 -0.38 -10.31 -9.15
N VAL A 44 0.91 -10.01 -9.04
CA VAL A 44 1.40 -8.63 -9.16
C VAL A 44 2.45 -8.50 -10.25
N ILE A 45 2.25 -9.17 -11.36
CA ILE A 45 3.17 -9.14 -12.49
C ILE A 45 2.64 -8.20 -13.58
N LYS A 46 3.51 -7.84 -14.51
CA LYS A 46 3.12 -6.93 -15.59
C LYS A 46 2.00 -7.48 -16.46
N LYS A 47 1.91 -8.78 -16.56
CA LYS A 47 0.81 -9.42 -17.28
C LYS A 47 -0.54 -9.04 -16.68
N ASN A 48 -0.58 -8.80 -15.38
CA ASN A 48 -1.79 -8.37 -14.68
C ASN A 48 -1.87 -6.84 -14.59
N LYS A 49 -1.11 -6.15 -15.44
CA LYS A 49 -1.14 -4.68 -15.61
C LYS A 49 -0.51 -3.88 -14.49
N TRP A 50 0.28 -4.54 -13.64
CA TRP A 50 1.12 -3.81 -12.71
C TRP A 50 2.25 -3.15 -13.47
N GLN A 51 2.57 -1.92 -13.13
CA GLN A 51 3.52 -1.11 -13.88
C GLN A 51 4.97 -1.44 -13.54
N PHE A 52 5.26 -1.61 -12.25
CA PHE A 52 6.63 -1.82 -11.79
C PHE A 52 6.93 -3.30 -11.65
N ASP A 53 8.22 -3.61 -11.63
CA ASP A 53 8.69 -5.00 -11.50
C ASP A 53 8.76 -5.36 -10.02
N TRP A 54 7.66 -5.84 -9.48
CA TRP A 54 7.57 -6.18 -8.06
C TRP A 54 8.32 -7.45 -7.71
N ARG A 55 8.58 -8.31 -8.68
CA ARG A 55 9.45 -9.47 -8.44
C ARG A 55 10.87 -9.03 -8.16
N PHE A 56 11.35 -8.05 -8.91
CA PHE A 56 12.68 -7.49 -8.67
C PHE A 56 12.75 -6.89 -7.27
N GLU A 57 11.76 -6.10 -6.89
CA GLU A 57 11.73 -5.48 -5.57
C GLU A 57 11.71 -6.52 -4.46
N PHE A 58 10.91 -7.56 -4.63
CA PHE A 58 10.77 -8.61 -3.64
C PHE A 58 12.09 -9.35 -3.39
N LYS A 59 12.91 -9.49 -4.43
CA LYS A 59 14.17 -10.23 -4.33
C LYS A 59 15.32 -9.42 -3.77
N GLN A 60 15.16 -8.10 -3.61
CA GLN A 60 16.24 -7.28 -3.08
C GLN A 60 16.39 -7.53 -1.59
N PRO A 61 17.61 -7.93 -1.12
CA PRO A 61 17.78 -8.35 0.28
C PRO A 61 17.58 -7.22 1.29
N GLN A 62 17.72 -5.97 0.85
CA GLN A 62 17.61 -4.83 1.75
C GLN A 62 16.27 -4.13 1.67
N ARG A 63 15.36 -4.64 0.86
CA ARG A 63 14.06 -4.02 0.67
C ARG A 63 12.97 -4.95 1.17
N ASP A 64 11.99 -4.36 1.83
CA ASP A 64 10.79 -5.07 2.28
C ASP A 64 9.62 -4.55 1.49
N VAL A 65 8.87 -5.46 0.88
CA VAL A 65 7.68 -5.11 0.11
C VAL A 65 6.46 -5.43 0.95
N TYR A 66 5.60 -4.42 1.11
CA TYR A 66 4.37 -4.55 1.88
C TYR A 66 3.17 -4.42 0.96
N LYS A 67 2.12 -5.15 1.30
CA LYS A 67 0.85 -5.07 0.57
C LYS A 67 -0.21 -4.44 1.43
N LEU A 68 -1.07 -3.65 0.80
CA LEU A 68 -2.25 -3.07 1.40
C LEU A 68 -3.46 -3.89 1.01
N THR A 69 -4.23 -4.32 1.99
CA THR A 69 -5.46 -5.08 1.75
C THR A 69 -6.58 -4.50 2.61
N ILE A 70 -7.80 -4.88 2.29
CA ILE A 70 -8.96 -4.53 3.12
C ILE A 70 -9.08 -5.59 4.20
N VAL A 71 -9.35 -5.17 5.43
CA VAL A 71 -9.57 -6.08 6.54
C VAL A 71 -10.66 -7.08 6.15
N ASN A 72 -10.40 -8.37 6.41
CA ASN A 72 -11.27 -9.48 6.06
C ASN A 72 -11.34 -9.77 4.56
N ASN A 73 -10.46 -9.17 3.76
CA ASN A 73 -10.38 -9.48 2.33
C ASN A 73 -8.92 -9.40 1.89
N GLN A 74 -8.09 -10.23 2.51
CA GLN A 74 -6.64 -10.16 2.34
C GLN A 74 -6.13 -10.81 1.07
N SER A 75 -7.00 -11.49 0.32
CA SER A 75 -6.60 -12.10 -0.93
C SER A 75 -6.50 -11.10 -2.08
N VAL A 76 -7.04 -9.90 -1.91
CA VAL A 76 -7.04 -8.88 -2.95
C VAL A 76 -6.08 -7.77 -2.55
N ILE A 77 -5.02 -7.59 -3.33
CA ILE A 77 -4.01 -6.58 -3.06
C ILE A 77 -4.45 -5.26 -3.64
N GLN A 78 -4.59 -4.26 -2.78
CA GLN A 78 -5.03 -2.92 -3.17
C GLN A 78 -3.87 -2.05 -3.63
N GLY A 79 -2.68 -2.31 -3.15
CA GLY A 79 -1.48 -1.58 -3.51
C GLY A 79 -0.24 -2.17 -2.86
N LEU A 80 0.92 -1.71 -3.31
CA LEU A 80 2.21 -2.21 -2.84
C LEU A 80 3.16 -1.05 -2.57
N ILE A 81 4.06 -1.26 -1.62
CA ILE A 81 5.14 -0.32 -1.33
C ILE A 81 6.42 -1.09 -1.02
N SER A 82 7.54 -0.60 -1.54
CA SER A 82 8.86 -1.17 -1.28
C SER A 82 9.67 -0.19 -0.43
N LEU A 83 10.12 -0.66 0.72
CA LEU A 83 10.83 0.15 1.70
C LEU A 83 12.18 -0.43 2.01
N GLU A 84 13.12 0.45 2.34
CA GLU A 84 14.41 0.04 2.87
C GLU A 84 14.64 0.79 4.16
N ILE A 85 14.87 0.07 5.25
CA ILE A 85 15.12 0.67 6.55
C ILE A 85 16.59 1.02 6.66
N LYS A 86 16.87 2.29 6.84
CA LYS A 86 18.23 2.81 7.02
C LYS A 86 18.41 3.19 8.47
N SER A 87 19.66 3.56 8.85
CA SER A 87 19.98 3.83 10.24
C SER A 87 19.22 5.02 10.82
N ASP A 88 18.91 6.01 10.00
CA ASP A 88 18.28 7.24 10.46
C ASP A 88 16.99 7.59 9.73
N HIS A 89 16.55 6.77 8.79
CA HIS A 89 15.31 7.02 8.05
C HIS A 89 14.87 5.76 7.32
N VAL A 90 13.69 5.83 6.75
CA VAL A 90 13.16 4.77 5.89
C VAL A 90 13.09 5.33 4.47
N TYR A 91 13.69 4.62 3.53
CA TYR A 91 13.70 5.03 2.14
C TYR A 91 12.61 4.30 1.37
N MET A 92 11.76 5.06 0.69
CA MET A 92 10.68 4.50 -0.11
C MET A 92 11.14 4.38 -1.56
N HIS A 93 11.32 3.14 -2.02
CA HIS A 93 11.78 2.89 -3.38
C HIS A 93 10.66 3.00 -4.41
N LEU A 94 9.54 2.34 -4.15
CA LEU A 94 8.41 2.34 -5.07
C LEU A 94 7.11 2.27 -4.29
N VAL A 95 6.07 2.86 -4.88
CA VAL A 95 4.71 2.73 -4.40
C VAL A 95 3.80 2.63 -5.62
N GLU A 96 2.84 1.72 -5.57
CA GLU A 96 1.93 1.54 -6.68
C GLU A 96 0.56 1.08 -6.19
N SER A 97 -0.49 1.75 -6.68
CA SER A 97 -1.85 1.27 -6.49
C SER A 97 -2.11 0.13 -7.46
N ALA A 98 -2.96 -0.82 -7.05
CA ALA A 98 -3.39 -1.88 -7.97
C ALA A 98 -3.99 -1.25 -9.22
N PRO A 99 -3.92 -1.95 -10.37
CA PRO A 99 -4.44 -1.40 -11.61
C PRO A 99 -5.89 -0.93 -11.53
N PHE A 100 -6.75 -1.65 -10.81
CA PHE A 100 -8.16 -1.26 -10.67
C PHE A 100 -8.35 -0.05 -9.75
N ASN A 101 -7.28 0.45 -9.12
CA ASN A 101 -7.34 1.63 -8.28
C ASN A 101 -6.65 2.83 -8.93
N LYS A 102 -6.45 2.79 -10.24
CA LYS A 102 -5.81 3.88 -10.98
C LYS A 102 -6.80 4.55 -11.92
N GLY A 103 -6.54 5.84 -12.18
CA GLY A 103 -7.26 6.56 -13.21
C GLY A 103 -8.67 6.94 -12.84
N LYS A 104 -9.45 7.26 -13.86
CA LYS A 104 -10.81 7.79 -13.67
C LYS A 104 -11.82 6.73 -13.22
N THR A 105 -11.54 5.46 -13.52
CA THR A 105 -12.45 4.37 -13.19
C THR A 105 -11.99 3.58 -11.98
N LYS A 106 -11.16 4.19 -11.13
CA LYS A 106 -10.65 3.50 -9.95
C LYS A 106 -11.80 3.02 -9.05
N VAL A 107 -11.58 1.89 -8.41
CA VAL A 107 -12.56 1.31 -7.50
C VAL A 107 -12.46 1.96 -6.12
N TYR A 108 -11.23 2.07 -5.61
CA TYR A 108 -11.00 2.66 -4.29
C TYR A 108 -10.07 3.85 -4.39
N ALA A 109 -10.34 4.85 -3.57
CA ALA A 109 -9.49 6.01 -3.41
C ALA A 109 -8.78 5.95 -2.06
N GLY A 110 -7.61 6.58 -1.97
CA GLY A 110 -6.86 6.66 -0.73
C GLY A 110 -5.73 5.64 -0.61
N VAL A 111 -5.55 4.77 -1.60
CA VAL A 111 -4.53 3.73 -1.53
C VAL A 111 -3.12 4.31 -1.40
N PRO A 112 -2.68 5.26 -2.24
CA PRO A 112 -1.33 5.80 -2.07
C PRO A 112 -1.11 6.46 -0.72
N GLY A 113 -2.10 7.19 -0.24
CA GLY A 113 -1.99 7.85 1.06
C GLY A 113 -1.82 6.87 2.20
N ASN A 114 -2.56 5.76 2.16
CA ASN A 114 -2.42 4.71 3.17
C ASN A 114 -1.01 4.13 3.17
N LEU A 115 -0.48 3.85 1.98
CA LEU A 115 0.85 3.24 1.85
C LEU A 115 1.95 4.20 2.31
N VAL A 116 1.87 5.45 1.89
CA VAL A 116 2.89 6.44 2.24
C VAL A 116 2.89 6.73 3.74
N ALA A 117 1.72 6.81 4.35
CA ALA A 117 1.64 7.06 5.78
C ALA A 117 2.16 5.89 6.61
N PHE A 118 2.06 4.67 6.08
CA PHE A 118 2.64 3.52 6.74
C PHE A 118 4.16 3.65 6.82
N ALA A 119 4.77 4.11 5.74
CA ALA A 119 6.20 4.31 5.72
C ALA A 119 6.62 5.43 6.65
#